data_44f97ebbd06a1c8b5756a70f51af66b8
#
_entry.id   44f97ebbd06a1c8b5756a70f51af66b8
#
_cell.length_a   1.000
_cell.length_b   1.000
_cell.length_c   1.000
_cell.angle_alpha   90.00
_cell.angle_beta   90.00
_cell.angle_gamma   90.00
#
_symmetry.space_group_name_H-M   'P 1'
#
loop_
_entity.id
_entity.type
_entity.pdbx_description
1 polymer ?
#
loop_
_entity_poly.entity_id
_entity_poly.type
_entity_poly.pdbx_seq_one_letter_code
_entity_poly.pdbx_strand_id
1 'polypeptide(L)'
;MLTAKEIRESFKQFFASKEHQIVPSAPMVVKGDPTLMFTNAGMNQFKDIILGNVPRKYPRVADSQKCLRVSGKHNDLEEVGHDTYHHTMFEMLGNWSFGDYFKKEAINWAWEYLVEVLKLNPERLYATVFEGSPAEGLDRDNEAAGYWEQYLPKDHILNGNKHDNFWEMGDTGPCGPCSEIHIDLRSDEERAAVSGADMVNKDHPQVIEIWNLVFMQFNRKADGSLEPLPAKVIDTGMGFERLCMALQGKTSNYDTDVFQPIIKVIAGMAGTTYGTDKQQDIAMRVIADHIRTIAFAITDGQLPSNAKAGYVIRRILRRAVRYGYTFLDRKEAFMYKLLPVLIETMGDAYPELIAQKTLIEKVIKEEEESFLRTLETGIRLLDKKMEETKAAGKTVLNGVDAFTLYDTYGFPLDLTELILRENGMEADIEEFNKAMQKQKERARNAAAIETGDWITLKEGECKFVGYDLFECEAEILRYRQIKQKNKVLYQIVLDQTPFYAEMGGQVGDTGWLIADDEKIDVIDTKRENNLPVHLVAKLPKEIGRASCRERV
;
A
#
# COMPACT_ATOMS: atom_id res chain seq x y z
N MET A 1 14.72 -30.88 -2.52
CA MET A 1 13.63 -29.88 -2.47
C MET A 1 14.29 -28.52 -2.48
N LEU A 2 13.94 -27.66 -3.44
CA LEU A 2 14.52 -26.30 -3.54
C LEU A 2 13.97 -25.40 -2.44
N THR A 3 14.85 -24.61 -1.83
CA THR A 3 14.47 -23.55 -0.88
C THR A 3 13.97 -22.32 -1.62
N ALA A 4 13.23 -21.46 -0.93
CA ALA A 4 12.78 -20.16 -1.45
C ALA A 4 13.94 -19.32 -2.00
N LYS A 5 15.08 -19.30 -1.31
CA LYS A 5 16.31 -18.64 -1.78
C LYS A 5 16.81 -19.21 -3.11
N GLU A 6 16.91 -20.54 -3.23
CA GLU A 6 17.37 -21.22 -4.45
C GLU A 6 16.40 -20.99 -5.62
N ILE A 7 15.09 -20.99 -5.36
CA ILE A 7 14.07 -20.74 -6.38
C ILE A 7 14.22 -19.30 -6.93
N ARG A 8 14.34 -18.30 -6.06
CA ARG A 8 14.53 -16.91 -6.48
C ARG A 8 15.81 -16.72 -7.30
N GLU A 9 16.91 -17.28 -6.86
CA GLU A 9 18.18 -17.20 -7.59
C GLU A 9 18.14 -17.98 -8.91
N SER A 10 17.50 -19.15 -8.96
CA SER A 10 17.31 -19.93 -10.19
C SER A 10 16.58 -19.13 -11.25
N PHE A 11 15.50 -18.40 -10.91
CA PHE A 11 14.77 -17.54 -11.84
C PHE A 11 15.67 -16.44 -12.41
N LYS A 12 16.37 -15.70 -11.54
CA LYS A 12 17.27 -14.64 -11.98
C LYS A 12 18.40 -15.16 -12.87
N GLN A 13 19.00 -16.28 -12.51
CA GLN A 13 20.06 -16.91 -13.31
C GLN A 13 19.56 -17.40 -14.66
N PHE A 14 18.36 -18.01 -14.71
CA PHE A 14 17.75 -18.45 -15.95
C PHE A 14 17.54 -17.28 -16.91
N PHE A 15 16.91 -16.18 -16.46
CA PHE A 15 16.69 -15.04 -17.32
C PHE A 15 17.97 -14.24 -17.62
N ALA A 16 18.96 -14.22 -16.74
CA ALA A 16 20.28 -13.71 -17.06
C ALA A 16 20.94 -14.48 -18.21
N SER A 17 20.77 -15.82 -18.27
CA SER A 17 21.24 -16.66 -19.37
C SER A 17 20.52 -16.40 -20.70
N LYS A 18 19.31 -15.79 -20.63
CA LYS A 18 18.54 -15.28 -21.78
C LYS A 18 18.78 -13.80 -22.05
N GLU A 19 19.93 -13.27 -21.62
CA GLU A 19 20.39 -11.88 -21.83
C GLU A 19 19.52 -10.79 -21.16
N HIS A 20 18.79 -11.14 -20.10
CA HIS A 20 18.08 -10.16 -19.30
C HIS A 20 19.02 -9.50 -18.29
N GLN A 21 18.93 -8.18 -18.18
CA GLN A 21 19.59 -7.45 -17.11
C GLN A 21 18.79 -7.67 -15.82
N ILE A 22 19.44 -8.21 -14.79
CA ILE A 22 18.84 -8.33 -13.47
C ILE A 22 18.85 -6.95 -12.80
N VAL A 23 17.67 -6.49 -12.40
CA VAL A 23 17.48 -5.18 -11.75
C VAL A 23 16.94 -5.36 -10.33
N PRO A 24 17.16 -4.38 -9.44
CA PRO A 24 16.62 -4.46 -8.08
C PRO A 24 15.09 -4.24 -8.07
N SER A 25 14.45 -4.79 -7.03
CA SER A 25 13.05 -4.50 -6.71
C SER A 25 12.85 -3.00 -6.48
N ALA A 26 11.84 -2.42 -7.11
CA ALA A 26 11.39 -1.07 -6.75
C ALA A 26 10.76 -1.05 -5.35
N PRO A 27 10.66 0.11 -4.69
CA PRO A 27 9.90 0.27 -3.46
C PRO A 27 8.44 -0.16 -3.62
N MET A 28 7.86 -0.75 -2.58
CA MET A 28 6.42 -1.09 -2.56
C MET A 28 5.52 0.14 -2.48
N VAL A 29 6.04 1.22 -1.88
CA VAL A 29 5.31 2.49 -1.74
C VAL A 29 5.71 3.43 -2.85
N VAL A 30 4.75 3.73 -3.74
CA VAL A 30 4.99 4.60 -4.89
C VAL A 30 4.92 6.06 -4.46
N LYS A 31 5.98 6.81 -4.77
CA LYS A 31 6.04 8.26 -4.51
C LYS A 31 5.84 9.02 -5.82
N GLY A 32 4.88 9.94 -5.84
CA GLY A 32 4.69 10.87 -6.97
C GLY A 32 3.81 10.37 -8.12
N ASP A 33 3.30 9.14 -8.09
CA ASP A 33 2.28 8.68 -9.05
C ASP A 33 0.88 8.93 -8.48
N PRO A 34 0.03 9.72 -9.16
CA PRO A 34 -1.32 10.02 -8.69
C PRO A 34 -2.29 8.82 -8.84
N THR A 35 -1.92 7.82 -9.64
CA THR A 35 -2.77 6.66 -9.98
C THR A 35 -2.47 5.42 -9.13
N LEU A 36 -1.28 5.35 -8.53
CA LEU A 36 -0.82 4.19 -7.77
C LEU A 36 -0.28 4.62 -6.40
N MET A 37 -0.86 4.07 -5.35
CA MET A 37 -0.35 4.23 -3.97
C MET A 37 0.75 3.22 -3.66
N PHE A 38 0.62 2.00 -4.19
CA PHE A 38 1.52 0.88 -3.97
C PHE A 38 1.89 0.19 -5.27
N THR A 39 3.07 -0.40 -5.31
CA THR A 39 3.49 -1.29 -6.39
C THR A 39 2.70 -2.59 -6.29
N ASN A 40 1.71 -2.77 -7.16
CA ASN A 40 0.83 -3.93 -7.19
C ASN A 40 1.22 -4.99 -8.22
N ALA A 41 2.16 -4.66 -9.11
CA ALA A 41 2.70 -5.55 -10.14
C ALA A 41 4.14 -5.15 -10.49
N GLY A 42 4.92 -6.10 -11.00
CA GLY A 42 6.32 -5.88 -11.35
C GLY A 42 6.54 -4.80 -12.41
N MET A 43 5.58 -4.63 -13.33
CA MET A 43 5.66 -3.63 -14.40
C MET A 43 5.56 -2.18 -13.94
N ASN A 44 5.10 -1.91 -12.72
CA ASN A 44 4.84 -0.53 -12.28
C ASN A 44 6.09 0.36 -12.38
N GLN A 45 7.26 -0.17 -12.07
CA GLN A 45 8.53 0.56 -12.21
C GLN A 45 8.92 0.86 -13.67
N PHE A 46 8.33 0.16 -14.64
CA PHE A 46 8.62 0.29 -16.08
C PHE A 46 7.52 0.99 -16.86
N LYS A 47 6.46 1.47 -16.19
CA LYS A 47 5.29 2.11 -16.80
C LYS A 47 5.66 3.16 -17.86
N ASP A 48 6.57 4.07 -17.53
CA ASP A 48 6.98 5.16 -18.44
C ASP A 48 7.79 4.67 -19.63
N ILE A 49 8.55 3.59 -19.46
CA ILE A 49 9.26 2.92 -20.57
C ILE A 49 8.26 2.26 -21.50
N ILE A 50 7.26 1.56 -20.96
CA ILE A 50 6.20 0.88 -21.72
C ILE A 50 5.37 1.87 -22.53
N LEU A 51 5.03 3.01 -21.94
CA LEU A 51 4.29 4.10 -22.59
C LEU A 51 5.15 4.91 -23.59
N GLY A 52 6.47 4.70 -23.63
CA GLY A 52 7.38 5.45 -24.47
C GLY A 52 7.72 6.86 -23.97
N ASN A 53 7.34 7.19 -22.73
CA ASN A 53 7.65 8.49 -22.11
C ASN A 53 9.14 8.64 -21.77
N VAL A 54 9.80 7.51 -21.50
CA VAL A 54 11.23 7.43 -21.16
C VAL A 54 11.90 6.37 -22.03
N PRO A 55 13.11 6.62 -22.58
CA PRO A 55 13.84 5.63 -23.37
C PRO A 55 14.24 4.43 -22.50
N ARG A 56 14.13 3.23 -23.06
CA ARG A 56 14.59 2.01 -22.41
C ARG A 56 16.11 2.02 -22.23
N LYS A 57 16.58 1.66 -21.06
CA LYS A 57 18.02 1.46 -20.79
C LYS A 57 18.49 0.08 -21.25
N TYR A 58 17.66 -0.93 -21.03
CA TYR A 58 17.92 -2.31 -21.41
C TYR A 58 16.72 -2.85 -22.21
N PRO A 59 16.94 -3.66 -23.26
CA PRO A 59 15.84 -4.24 -24.02
C PRO A 59 15.12 -5.35 -23.25
N ARG A 60 15.84 -6.06 -22.37
CA ARG A 60 15.34 -7.16 -21.52
C ARG A 60 15.72 -6.92 -20.08
N VAL A 61 14.80 -7.08 -19.16
CA VAL A 61 15.06 -7.03 -17.71
C VAL A 61 14.34 -8.15 -16.99
N ALA A 62 14.86 -8.56 -15.84
CA ALA A 62 14.18 -9.47 -14.93
C ALA A 62 14.49 -9.12 -13.48
N ASP A 63 13.56 -9.42 -12.58
CA ASP A 63 13.74 -9.20 -11.14
C ASP A 63 12.85 -10.11 -10.28
N SER A 64 12.97 -9.91 -8.95
CA SER A 64 11.98 -10.30 -7.97
C SER A 64 11.45 -9.02 -7.35
N GLN A 65 10.23 -8.62 -7.74
CA GLN A 65 9.60 -7.40 -7.29
C GLN A 65 8.73 -7.62 -6.06
N LYS A 66 8.95 -6.82 -5.02
CA LYS A 66 8.06 -6.72 -3.85
C LYS A 66 6.76 -6.03 -4.28
N CYS A 67 5.63 -6.70 -4.13
CA CYS A 67 4.31 -6.18 -4.47
C CYS A 67 3.42 -6.09 -3.23
N LEU A 68 2.51 -5.12 -3.22
CA LEU A 68 1.56 -4.90 -2.14
C LEU A 68 0.14 -4.72 -2.71
N ARG A 69 -0.79 -5.64 -2.34
CA ARG A 69 -2.19 -5.65 -2.78
C ARG A 69 -3.14 -5.51 -1.59
N VAL A 70 -3.43 -4.26 -1.21
CA VAL A 70 -4.24 -3.93 -0.02
C VAL A 70 -5.19 -2.76 -0.24
N SER A 71 -5.39 -2.35 -1.49
CA SER A 71 -6.27 -1.24 -1.84
C SER A 71 -6.62 -1.21 -3.32
N GLY A 72 -7.73 -0.54 -3.67
CA GLY A 72 -8.18 -0.36 -5.04
C GLY A 72 -8.72 -1.64 -5.68
N LYS A 73 -8.43 -1.83 -6.99
CA LYS A 73 -8.86 -2.97 -7.79
C LYS A 73 -8.25 -4.30 -7.28
N HIS A 74 -7.05 -4.24 -6.71
CA HIS A 74 -6.33 -5.38 -6.16
C HIS A 74 -6.23 -5.23 -4.63
N ASN A 75 -7.13 -5.87 -3.91
CA ASN A 75 -7.21 -5.82 -2.45
C ASN A 75 -7.45 -7.21 -1.87
N ASP A 76 -6.39 -7.86 -1.43
CA ASP A 76 -6.41 -9.24 -0.93
C ASP A 76 -6.44 -9.29 0.62
N LEU A 77 -6.63 -8.15 1.30
CA LEU A 77 -6.49 -8.04 2.75
C LEU A 77 -7.42 -8.95 3.55
N GLU A 78 -8.63 -9.18 3.05
CA GLU A 78 -9.64 -9.96 3.77
C GLU A 78 -9.40 -11.48 3.64
N GLU A 79 -8.86 -11.93 2.51
CA GLU A 79 -8.52 -13.32 2.20
C GLU A 79 -7.28 -13.80 2.97
N VAL A 80 -6.35 -12.87 3.28
CA VAL A 80 -5.09 -13.18 3.94
C VAL A 80 -5.28 -13.91 5.27
N GLY A 81 -4.69 -15.10 5.35
CA GLY A 81 -4.75 -16.00 6.49
C GLY A 81 -5.95 -16.95 6.48
N HIS A 82 -7.02 -16.60 5.75
CA HIS A 82 -8.25 -17.41 5.64
C HIS A 82 -8.16 -18.42 4.51
N ASP A 83 -7.56 -18.05 3.40
CA ASP A 83 -7.23 -18.96 2.29
C ASP A 83 -5.77 -19.44 2.35
N THR A 84 -5.30 -20.06 1.27
CA THR A 84 -3.99 -20.74 1.23
C THR A 84 -2.92 -20.02 0.43
N TYR A 85 -3.26 -18.95 -0.33
CA TYR A 85 -2.36 -18.38 -1.34
C TYR A 85 -2.42 -16.84 -1.52
N HIS A 86 -3.34 -16.12 -0.88
CA HIS A 86 -3.36 -14.65 -0.92
C HIS A 86 -2.49 -14.02 0.18
N HIS A 87 -1.82 -12.94 -0.16
CA HIS A 87 -0.92 -12.20 0.71
C HIS A 87 -1.11 -10.69 0.54
N THR A 88 -0.87 -9.93 1.61
CA THR A 88 -0.80 -8.47 1.48
C THR A 88 0.47 -8.06 0.74
N MET A 89 1.63 -8.60 1.16
CA MET A 89 2.92 -8.47 0.47
C MET A 89 3.33 -9.82 -0.10
N PHE A 90 3.69 -9.85 -1.37
CA PHE A 90 4.25 -11.03 -2.04
C PHE A 90 5.38 -10.63 -2.98
N GLU A 91 6.19 -11.61 -3.37
CA GLU A 91 7.21 -11.41 -4.39
C GLU A 91 6.65 -11.84 -5.75
N MET A 92 6.83 -11.00 -6.76
CA MET A 92 6.52 -11.30 -8.14
C MET A 92 7.82 -11.45 -8.91
N LEU A 93 8.10 -12.68 -9.36
CA LEU A 93 9.21 -12.93 -10.27
C LEU A 93 8.78 -12.51 -11.67
N GLY A 94 9.48 -11.54 -12.25
CA GLY A 94 9.09 -10.96 -13.52
C GLY A 94 10.22 -10.90 -14.54
N ASN A 95 9.84 -11.04 -15.81
CA ASN A 95 10.71 -10.75 -16.95
C ASN A 95 9.99 -9.91 -17.98
N TRP A 96 10.72 -8.94 -18.54
CA TRP A 96 10.21 -7.94 -19.46
C TRP A 96 11.01 -7.89 -20.74
N SER A 97 10.30 -7.66 -21.86
CA SER A 97 10.88 -7.30 -23.16
C SER A 97 10.28 -6.00 -23.65
N PHE A 98 11.08 -4.99 -23.82
CA PHE A 98 10.66 -3.68 -24.32
C PHE A 98 10.89 -3.58 -25.84
N GLY A 99 10.04 -4.29 -26.63
CA GLY A 99 10.13 -4.30 -28.10
C GLY A 99 11.33 -5.07 -28.64
N ASP A 100 11.71 -6.17 -27.99
CA ASP A 100 12.80 -7.05 -28.44
C ASP A 100 12.25 -8.44 -28.82
N TYR A 101 11.79 -9.24 -27.86
CA TYR A 101 11.06 -10.49 -28.12
C TYR A 101 9.58 -10.36 -27.76
N PHE A 102 8.75 -11.34 -28.18
CA PHE A 102 7.33 -11.32 -27.90
C PHE A 102 6.80 -12.71 -27.49
N LYS A 103 5.56 -13.05 -27.83
CA LYS A 103 4.82 -14.24 -27.34
C LYS A 103 5.58 -15.55 -27.47
N LYS A 104 6.23 -15.77 -28.61
CA LYS A 104 6.92 -17.05 -28.89
C LYS A 104 8.01 -17.33 -27.87
N GLU A 105 8.92 -16.39 -27.70
CA GLU A 105 10.04 -16.55 -26.76
C GLU A 105 9.53 -16.58 -25.33
N ALA A 106 8.54 -15.74 -24.97
CA ALA A 106 7.97 -15.74 -23.63
C ALA A 106 7.36 -17.09 -23.25
N ILE A 107 6.56 -17.71 -24.12
CA ILE A 107 5.95 -19.01 -23.91
C ILE A 107 7.01 -20.11 -23.87
N ASN A 108 7.96 -20.10 -24.82
CA ASN A 108 9.03 -21.10 -24.88
C ASN A 108 9.88 -21.08 -23.60
N TRP A 109 10.28 -19.89 -23.12
CA TRP A 109 11.10 -19.78 -21.92
C TRP A 109 10.31 -20.06 -20.64
N ALA A 110 9.02 -19.75 -20.61
CA ALA A 110 8.17 -20.16 -19.49
C ALA A 110 8.10 -21.67 -19.38
N TRP A 111 7.88 -22.38 -20.50
CA TRP A 111 7.90 -23.84 -20.52
C TRP A 111 9.27 -24.41 -20.14
N GLU A 112 10.35 -23.94 -20.78
CA GLU A 112 11.73 -24.35 -20.48
C GLU A 112 12.03 -24.21 -18.98
N TYR A 113 11.66 -23.06 -18.39
CA TYR A 113 11.92 -22.81 -16.97
C TYR A 113 11.13 -23.75 -16.06
N LEU A 114 9.82 -23.87 -16.27
CA LEU A 114 8.96 -24.67 -15.39
C LEU A 114 9.21 -26.18 -15.52
N VAL A 115 9.36 -26.67 -16.76
CA VAL A 115 9.41 -28.12 -17.02
C VAL A 115 10.85 -28.63 -17.11
N GLU A 116 11.74 -27.92 -17.81
CA GLU A 116 13.11 -28.43 -18.03
C GLU A 116 14.07 -28.03 -16.89
N VAL A 117 13.91 -26.84 -16.31
CA VAL A 117 14.76 -26.39 -15.19
C VAL A 117 14.18 -26.84 -13.85
N LEU A 118 12.94 -26.46 -13.55
CA LEU A 118 12.31 -26.73 -12.26
C LEU A 118 11.71 -28.14 -12.13
N LYS A 119 11.59 -28.88 -13.25
CA LYS A 119 11.08 -30.28 -13.28
C LYS A 119 9.64 -30.41 -12.77
N LEU A 120 8.79 -29.40 -12.97
CA LEU A 120 7.36 -29.58 -12.74
C LEU A 120 6.79 -30.61 -13.72
N ASN A 121 5.81 -31.39 -13.25
CA ASN A 121 5.16 -32.38 -14.09
C ASN A 121 4.25 -31.71 -15.13
N PRO A 122 4.53 -31.85 -16.46
CA PRO A 122 3.75 -31.19 -17.50
C PRO A 122 2.28 -31.63 -17.54
N GLU A 123 1.95 -32.84 -17.09
CA GLU A 123 0.57 -33.33 -17.01
C GLU A 123 -0.30 -32.60 -15.98
N ARG A 124 0.32 -31.81 -15.12
CA ARG A 124 -0.34 -30.98 -14.10
C ARG A 124 -0.47 -29.52 -14.51
N LEU A 125 0.05 -29.13 -15.68
CA LEU A 125 0.07 -27.76 -16.17
C LEU A 125 -1.07 -27.52 -17.15
N TYR A 126 -1.70 -26.36 -17.03
CA TYR A 126 -2.73 -25.84 -17.92
C TYR A 126 -2.35 -24.43 -18.34
N ALA A 127 -2.65 -24.04 -19.58
CA ALA A 127 -2.49 -22.67 -20.04
C ALA A 127 -3.86 -22.10 -20.42
N THR A 128 -4.11 -20.85 -20.07
CA THR A 128 -5.26 -20.09 -20.58
C THR A 128 -4.81 -19.15 -21.69
N VAL A 129 -5.70 -18.86 -22.63
CA VAL A 129 -5.49 -17.84 -23.67
C VAL A 129 -6.73 -16.96 -23.76
N PHE A 130 -6.53 -15.69 -24.07
CA PHE A 130 -7.61 -14.73 -24.21
C PHE A 130 -8.63 -15.16 -25.28
N GLU A 131 -9.91 -15.29 -24.90
CA GLU A 131 -10.98 -15.72 -25.81
C GLU A 131 -11.46 -14.65 -26.79
N GLY A 132 -11.03 -13.39 -26.58
CA GLY A 132 -11.47 -12.24 -27.33
C GLY A 132 -12.53 -11.41 -26.58
N SER A 133 -12.80 -10.23 -27.13
CA SER A 133 -13.87 -9.32 -26.68
C SER A 133 -14.50 -8.62 -27.89
N PRO A 134 -15.58 -9.17 -28.46
CA PRO A 134 -16.24 -8.57 -29.61
C PRO A 134 -16.70 -7.13 -29.38
N ALA A 135 -17.07 -6.80 -28.13
CA ALA A 135 -17.47 -5.45 -27.73
C ALA A 135 -16.35 -4.41 -27.87
N GLU A 136 -15.09 -4.84 -27.78
CA GLU A 136 -13.91 -3.98 -27.95
C GLU A 136 -13.18 -4.24 -29.28
N GLY A 137 -13.71 -5.08 -30.15
CA GLY A 137 -13.11 -5.43 -31.44
C GLY A 137 -11.82 -6.26 -31.29
N LEU A 138 -11.70 -7.04 -30.21
CA LEU A 138 -10.54 -7.88 -29.93
C LEU A 138 -10.86 -9.35 -30.25
N ASP A 139 -10.01 -9.97 -31.06
CA ASP A 139 -10.09 -11.38 -31.42
C ASP A 139 -9.46 -12.28 -30.35
N ARG A 140 -9.81 -13.59 -30.42
CA ARG A 140 -9.15 -14.64 -29.63
C ARG A 140 -7.64 -14.69 -29.95
N ASP A 141 -6.82 -14.88 -28.92
CA ASP A 141 -5.36 -15.02 -29.09
C ASP A 141 -4.95 -16.40 -29.63
N ASN A 142 -5.22 -16.62 -30.92
CA ASN A 142 -4.87 -17.84 -31.62
C ASN A 142 -3.34 -18.03 -31.77
N GLU A 143 -2.58 -16.94 -31.73
CA GLU A 143 -1.12 -16.98 -31.80
C GLU A 143 -0.54 -17.62 -30.53
N ALA A 144 -0.95 -17.18 -29.34
CA ALA A 144 -0.54 -17.78 -28.07
C ALA A 144 -0.98 -19.24 -27.99
N ALA A 145 -2.23 -19.55 -28.39
CA ALA A 145 -2.72 -20.94 -28.43
C ALA A 145 -1.83 -21.84 -29.29
N GLY A 146 -1.45 -21.38 -30.49
CA GLY A 146 -0.58 -22.12 -31.41
C GLY A 146 0.83 -22.38 -30.87
N TYR A 147 1.38 -21.46 -30.04
CA TYR A 147 2.65 -21.73 -29.37
C TYR A 147 2.50 -22.75 -28.25
N TRP A 148 1.41 -22.71 -27.46
CA TRP A 148 1.14 -23.69 -26.43
C TRP A 148 0.88 -25.11 -26.97
N GLU A 149 0.27 -25.25 -28.14
CA GLU A 149 0.03 -26.57 -28.79
C GLU A 149 1.33 -27.34 -29.09
N GLN A 150 2.51 -26.70 -29.04
CA GLN A 150 3.80 -27.37 -29.15
C GLN A 150 4.20 -28.15 -27.88
N TYR A 151 3.60 -27.79 -26.76
CA TYR A 151 3.98 -28.26 -25.42
C TYR A 151 2.85 -28.98 -24.66
N LEU A 152 1.62 -28.49 -24.81
CA LEU A 152 0.47 -28.97 -24.10
C LEU A 152 -0.55 -29.64 -25.04
N PRO A 153 -1.25 -30.68 -24.58
CA PRO A 153 -2.39 -31.21 -25.29
C PRO A 153 -3.52 -30.14 -25.34
N LYS A 154 -4.40 -30.24 -26.36
CA LYS A 154 -5.43 -29.22 -26.61
C LYS A 154 -6.42 -29.00 -25.46
N ASP A 155 -6.70 -30.04 -24.72
CA ASP A 155 -7.58 -30.01 -23.53
C ASP A 155 -6.92 -29.38 -22.30
N HIS A 156 -5.63 -29.10 -22.35
CA HIS A 156 -4.90 -28.29 -21.36
C HIS A 156 -4.75 -26.81 -21.78
N ILE A 157 -5.24 -26.43 -22.96
CA ILE A 157 -5.21 -25.03 -23.45
C ILE A 157 -6.64 -24.48 -23.44
N LEU A 158 -6.93 -23.64 -22.45
CA LEU A 158 -8.28 -23.18 -22.16
C LEU A 158 -8.51 -21.75 -22.62
N ASN A 159 -9.76 -21.42 -22.93
CA ASN A 159 -10.12 -20.02 -23.20
C ASN A 159 -10.43 -19.32 -21.87
N GLY A 160 -9.86 -18.12 -21.69
CA GLY A 160 -10.17 -17.26 -20.57
C GLY A 160 -10.85 -15.97 -21.05
N ASN A 161 -11.80 -15.51 -20.27
CA ASN A 161 -12.56 -14.31 -20.57
C ASN A 161 -11.72 -13.03 -20.35
N LYS A 162 -12.31 -11.86 -20.62
CA LYS A 162 -11.61 -10.59 -20.45
C LYS A 162 -11.18 -10.33 -19.00
N HIS A 163 -11.94 -10.78 -18.01
CA HIS A 163 -11.59 -10.58 -16.60
C HIS A 163 -10.30 -11.31 -16.24
N ASP A 164 -10.12 -12.54 -16.74
CA ASP A 164 -9.00 -13.40 -16.39
C ASP A 164 -7.81 -13.20 -17.35
N ASN A 165 -8.07 -13.08 -18.66
CA ASN A 165 -7.03 -13.10 -19.70
C ASN A 165 -6.84 -11.79 -20.47
N PHE A 166 -7.28 -10.65 -19.94
CA PHE A 166 -6.92 -9.33 -20.45
C PHE A 166 -6.46 -8.44 -19.31
N TRP A 167 -5.14 -8.34 -19.15
CA TRP A 167 -4.57 -7.61 -18.03
C TRP A 167 -4.60 -6.10 -18.25
N GLU A 168 -4.98 -5.36 -17.21
CA GLU A 168 -5.02 -3.90 -17.19
C GLU A 168 -4.35 -3.38 -15.92
N MET A 169 -3.45 -2.41 -16.06
CA MET A 169 -2.76 -1.80 -14.92
C MET A 169 -3.73 -1.13 -13.93
N GLY A 170 -4.77 -0.51 -14.46
CA GLY A 170 -5.83 0.18 -13.74
C GLY A 170 -6.93 0.60 -14.71
N ASP A 171 -7.70 1.64 -14.37
CA ASP A 171 -8.73 2.20 -15.25
C ASP A 171 -8.15 2.82 -16.53
N THR A 172 -6.89 3.21 -16.49
CA THR A 172 -6.09 3.73 -17.61
C THR A 172 -4.67 3.19 -17.55
N GLY A 173 -3.99 3.17 -18.70
CA GLY A 173 -2.59 2.77 -18.79
C GLY A 173 -2.35 1.54 -19.67
N PRO A 174 -1.14 0.97 -19.65
CA PRO A 174 -0.78 -0.19 -20.46
C PRO A 174 -1.68 -1.39 -20.16
N CYS A 175 -2.04 -2.10 -21.24
CA CYS A 175 -2.89 -3.29 -21.15
C CYS A 175 -2.69 -4.20 -22.36
N GLY A 176 -3.20 -5.43 -22.24
CA GLY A 176 -3.16 -6.40 -23.35
C GLY A 176 -3.67 -7.77 -22.95
N PRO A 177 -3.90 -8.65 -23.93
CA PRO A 177 -4.23 -10.04 -23.68
C PRO A 177 -3.10 -10.72 -22.90
N CYS A 178 -3.45 -11.71 -22.11
CA CYS A 178 -2.48 -12.51 -21.37
C CYS A 178 -2.78 -13.99 -21.44
N SER A 179 -1.77 -14.77 -21.08
CA SER A 179 -1.83 -16.22 -20.97
C SER A 179 -1.36 -16.63 -19.59
N GLU A 180 -2.23 -17.24 -18.82
CA GLU A 180 -1.90 -17.73 -17.48
C GLU A 180 -1.45 -19.18 -17.53
N ILE A 181 -0.51 -19.53 -16.67
CA ILE A 181 -0.09 -20.91 -16.45
C ILE A 181 -0.60 -21.34 -15.08
N HIS A 182 -1.42 -22.37 -15.06
CA HIS A 182 -2.00 -22.98 -13.86
C HIS A 182 -1.35 -24.32 -13.57
N ILE A 183 -1.30 -24.69 -12.30
CA ILE A 183 -0.85 -26.00 -11.84
C ILE A 183 -1.94 -26.67 -10.99
N ASP A 184 -2.17 -27.97 -11.24
CA ASP A 184 -3.06 -28.80 -10.47
C ASP A 184 -2.28 -29.59 -9.41
N LEU A 185 -2.37 -29.16 -8.16
CA LEU A 185 -1.69 -29.73 -7.01
C LEU A 185 -2.51 -30.81 -6.29
N ARG A 186 -3.72 -31.12 -6.77
CA ARG A 186 -4.58 -32.15 -6.19
C ARG A 186 -3.94 -33.54 -6.26
N SER A 187 -4.46 -34.46 -5.45
CA SER A 187 -4.06 -35.87 -5.52
C SER A 187 -4.42 -36.49 -6.88
N ASP A 188 -3.76 -37.59 -7.23
CA ASP A 188 -4.03 -38.27 -8.50
C ASP A 188 -5.45 -38.87 -8.55
N GLU A 189 -6.01 -39.25 -7.40
CA GLU A 189 -7.39 -39.72 -7.25
C GLU A 189 -8.39 -38.60 -7.55
N GLU A 190 -8.17 -37.39 -7.01
CA GLU A 190 -9.03 -36.22 -7.26
C GLU A 190 -8.95 -35.80 -8.73
N ARG A 191 -7.76 -35.84 -9.32
CA ARG A 191 -7.55 -35.51 -10.74
C ARG A 191 -8.21 -36.53 -11.67
N ALA A 192 -8.21 -37.78 -11.29
CA ALA A 192 -8.89 -38.84 -12.05
C ALA A 192 -10.43 -38.74 -11.98
N ALA A 193 -10.95 -38.22 -10.86
CA ALA A 193 -12.38 -38.03 -10.67
C ALA A 193 -12.91 -36.79 -11.42
N VAL A 194 -12.16 -35.71 -11.45
CA VAL A 194 -12.54 -34.44 -12.10
C VAL A 194 -11.31 -33.82 -12.78
N SER A 195 -11.42 -33.51 -14.07
CA SER A 195 -10.34 -32.89 -14.84
C SER A 195 -9.86 -31.59 -14.21
N GLY A 196 -8.54 -31.34 -14.22
CA GLY A 196 -7.99 -30.05 -13.80
C GLY A 196 -8.48 -28.90 -14.68
N ALA A 197 -8.76 -29.15 -15.96
CA ALA A 197 -9.32 -28.17 -16.88
C ALA A 197 -10.64 -27.56 -16.38
N ASP A 198 -11.48 -28.36 -15.71
CA ASP A 198 -12.76 -27.90 -15.17
C ASP A 198 -12.61 -27.04 -13.90
N MET A 199 -11.41 -27.05 -13.29
CA MET A 199 -11.09 -26.35 -12.05
C MET A 199 -10.30 -25.07 -12.27
N VAL A 200 -9.73 -24.84 -13.46
CA VAL A 200 -9.00 -23.61 -13.81
C VAL A 200 -9.94 -22.40 -13.73
N ASN A 201 -9.54 -21.34 -13.04
CA ASN A 201 -10.32 -20.11 -12.79
C ASN A 201 -11.69 -20.37 -12.13
N LYS A 202 -11.75 -21.35 -11.19
CA LYS A 202 -12.92 -21.70 -10.38
C LYS A 202 -12.66 -21.59 -8.88
N ASP A 203 -11.69 -20.76 -8.48
CA ASP A 203 -11.30 -20.52 -7.07
C ASP A 203 -10.96 -21.82 -6.30
N HIS A 204 -10.46 -22.84 -7.00
CA HIS A 204 -10.07 -24.08 -6.35
C HIS A 204 -8.69 -23.91 -5.67
N PRO A 205 -8.56 -24.19 -4.35
CA PRO A 205 -7.36 -23.88 -3.58
C PRO A 205 -6.09 -24.65 -4.01
N GLN A 206 -6.22 -25.68 -4.82
CA GLN A 206 -5.12 -26.51 -5.30
C GLN A 206 -5.00 -26.55 -6.84
N VAL A 207 -5.83 -25.79 -7.58
CA VAL A 207 -5.69 -25.58 -9.03
C VAL A 207 -5.51 -24.10 -9.25
N ILE A 208 -4.26 -23.66 -9.21
CA ILE A 208 -3.92 -22.25 -9.03
C ILE A 208 -3.09 -21.72 -10.20
N GLU A 209 -3.31 -20.45 -10.53
CA GLU A 209 -2.41 -19.69 -11.38
C GLU A 209 -1.07 -19.50 -10.67
N ILE A 210 0.03 -19.85 -11.36
CA ILE A 210 1.39 -19.62 -10.88
C ILE A 210 2.12 -18.55 -11.67
N TRP A 211 1.79 -18.34 -12.94
CA TRP A 211 2.48 -17.39 -13.82
C TRP A 211 1.52 -16.74 -14.81
N ASN A 212 1.54 -15.43 -14.91
CA ASN A 212 0.80 -14.69 -15.94
C ASN A 212 1.78 -14.10 -16.96
N LEU A 213 1.60 -14.42 -18.24
CA LEU A 213 2.36 -13.87 -19.36
C LEU A 213 1.52 -12.80 -20.07
N VAL A 214 1.81 -11.53 -19.84
CA VAL A 214 1.05 -10.42 -20.41
C VAL A 214 1.70 -9.94 -21.70
N PHE A 215 0.92 -9.89 -22.76
CA PHE A 215 1.30 -9.44 -24.10
C PHE A 215 0.79 -8.00 -24.31
N MET A 216 1.49 -7.05 -23.70
CA MET A 216 1.07 -5.64 -23.73
C MET A 216 1.18 -5.06 -25.14
N GLN A 217 0.07 -4.59 -25.67
CA GLN A 217 -0.05 -4.05 -27.00
C GLN A 217 -0.77 -2.71 -27.03
N PHE A 218 -1.51 -2.38 -25.97
CA PHE A 218 -2.40 -1.22 -25.94
C PHE A 218 -2.18 -0.34 -24.70
N ASN A 219 -2.61 0.91 -24.84
CA ASN A 219 -2.78 1.87 -23.76
C ASN A 219 -4.28 2.19 -23.64
N ARG A 220 -4.90 1.91 -22.49
CA ARG A 220 -6.28 2.27 -22.19
C ARG A 220 -6.35 3.75 -21.85
N LYS A 221 -7.16 4.49 -22.58
CA LYS A 221 -7.42 5.93 -22.36
C LYS A 221 -8.57 6.16 -21.38
N ALA A 222 -8.68 7.38 -20.88
CA ALA A 222 -9.75 7.77 -19.94
C ALA A 222 -11.17 7.66 -20.51
N ASP A 223 -11.33 7.70 -21.83
CA ASP A 223 -12.60 7.48 -22.53
C ASP A 223 -12.90 6.00 -22.79
N GLY A 224 -12.04 5.10 -22.34
CA GLY A 224 -12.14 3.65 -22.51
C GLY A 224 -11.58 3.10 -23.81
N SER A 225 -11.13 3.96 -24.75
CA SER A 225 -10.54 3.52 -26.01
C SER A 225 -9.17 2.87 -25.81
N LEU A 226 -8.78 2.02 -26.78
CA LEU A 226 -7.48 1.36 -26.83
C LEU A 226 -6.63 1.98 -27.93
N GLU A 227 -5.46 2.51 -27.57
CA GLU A 227 -4.43 2.96 -28.51
C GLU A 227 -3.27 1.95 -28.52
N PRO A 228 -2.70 1.62 -29.70
CA PRO A 228 -1.50 0.79 -29.76
C PRO A 228 -0.35 1.44 -28.98
N LEU A 229 0.42 0.63 -28.25
CA LEU A 229 1.68 1.05 -27.63
C LEU A 229 2.75 1.30 -28.72
N PRO A 230 3.76 2.15 -28.43
CA PRO A 230 4.89 2.41 -29.33
C PRO A 230 5.66 1.14 -29.75
N ALA A 231 5.70 0.15 -28.88
CA ALA A 231 6.27 -1.17 -29.13
C ALA A 231 5.45 -2.25 -28.42
N LYS A 232 5.48 -3.47 -28.95
CA LYS A 232 4.95 -4.64 -28.23
C LYS A 232 5.85 -4.98 -27.06
N VAL A 233 5.28 -5.20 -25.90
CA VAL A 233 6.01 -5.44 -24.65
C VAL A 233 5.59 -6.77 -24.06
N ILE A 234 6.56 -7.56 -23.61
CA ILE A 234 6.33 -8.68 -22.71
C ILE A 234 6.45 -8.16 -21.28
N ASP A 235 5.44 -8.46 -20.50
CA ASP A 235 5.39 -8.30 -19.06
C ASP A 235 4.96 -9.61 -18.44
N THR A 236 5.72 -10.18 -17.55
CA THR A 236 5.32 -11.42 -16.88
C THR A 236 5.37 -11.27 -15.38
N GLY A 237 4.45 -11.96 -14.70
CA GLY A 237 4.40 -11.99 -13.25
C GLY A 237 4.14 -13.40 -12.74
N MET A 238 5.15 -14.00 -12.12
CA MET A 238 5.02 -15.30 -11.46
C MET A 238 4.94 -15.12 -9.96
N GLY A 239 3.90 -15.68 -9.34
CA GLY A 239 3.73 -15.66 -7.89
C GLY A 239 4.82 -16.50 -7.21
N PHE A 240 5.78 -15.85 -6.58
CA PHE A 240 6.92 -16.55 -5.97
C PHE A 240 6.50 -17.52 -4.88
N GLU A 241 5.61 -17.11 -3.98
CA GLU A 241 5.11 -17.95 -2.89
C GLU A 241 4.31 -19.13 -3.42
N ARG A 242 3.51 -18.94 -4.49
CA ARG A 242 2.77 -20.02 -5.17
C ARG A 242 3.72 -21.01 -5.85
N LEU A 243 4.78 -20.51 -6.48
CA LEU A 243 5.82 -21.37 -7.07
C LEU A 243 6.56 -22.18 -5.99
N CYS A 244 6.91 -21.56 -4.85
CA CYS A 244 7.49 -22.26 -3.71
C CYS A 244 6.56 -23.38 -3.21
N MET A 245 5.26 -23.10 -3.08
CA MET A 245 4.25 -24.07 -2.67
C MET A 245 4.24 -25.28 -3.62
N ALA A 246 4.21 -25.05 -4.92
CA ALA A 246 4.20 -26.11 -5.93
C ALA A 246 5.48 -26.97 -5.88
N LEU A 247 6.66 -26.34 -5.82
CA LEU A 247 7.96 -27.02 -5.83
C LEU A 247 8.27 -27.75 -4.52
N GLN A 248 7.73 -27.27 -3.41
CA GLN A 248 7.91 -27.89 -2.09
C GLN A 248 6.81 -28.91 -1.75
N GLY A 249 5.89 -29.19 -2.70
CA GLY A 249 4.81 -30.17 -2.53
C GLY A 249 3.88 -29.82 -1.36
N LYS A 250 3.57 -28.53 -1.20
CA LYS A 250 2.67 -28.02 -0.17
C LYS A 250 1.30 -27.67 -0.75
N THR A 251 0.30 -27.60 0.11
CA THR A 251 -1.08 -27.22 -0.23
C THR A 251 -1.44 -25.81 0.24
N SER A 252 -0.49 -25.14 0.89
CA SER A 252 -0.61 -23.75 1.32
C SER A 252 0.73 -23.04 1.24
N ASN A 253 0.74 -21.79 0.79
CA ASN A 253 1.94 -20.93 0.81
C ASN A 253 2.51 -20.82 2.23
N TYR A 254 1.63 -20.80 3.25
CA TYR A 254 2.02 -20.71 4.66
C TYR A 254 2.78 -21.93 5.17
N ASP A 255 2.74 -23.07 4.47
CA ASP A 255 3.45 -24.31 4.83
C ASP A 255 4.84 -24.40 4.19
N THR A 256 5.21 -23.41 3.37
CA THR A 256 6.53 -23.31 2.74
C THR A 256 7.59 -22.72 3.68
N ASP A 257 8.84 -22.81 3.29
CA ASP A 257 9.97 -22.22 4.00
C ASP A 257 9.98 -20.68 3.98
N VAL A 258 9.11 -20.04 3.18
CA VAL A 258 8.88 -18.60 3.20
C VAL A 258 8.21 -18.16 4.51
N PHE A 259 7.23 -18.91 5.01
CA PHE A 259 6.40 -18.54 6.16
C PHE A 259 6.65 -19.39 7.41
N GLN A 260 6.99 -20.66 7.25
CA GLN A 260 7.13 -21.57 8.38
C GLN A 260 8.15 -21.13 9.45
N PRO A 261 9.30 -20.52 9.12
CA PRO A 261 10.19 -20.00 10.16
C PRO A 261 9.52 -18.93 11.04
N ILE A 262 8.75 -18.02 10.44
CA ILE A 262 8.04 -16.96 11.16
C ILE A 262 6.90 -17.56 11.99
N ILE A 263 6.08 -18.44 11.39
CA ILE A 263 4.95 -19.11 12.06
C ILE A 263 5.43 -19.91 13.29
N LYS A 264 6.56 -20.60 13.20
CA LYS A 264 7.14 -21.35 14.33
C LYS A 264 7.54 -20.44 15.48
N VAL A 265 8.10 -19.26 15.18
CA VAL A 265 8.43 -18.28 16.23
C VAL A 265 7.16 -17.75 16.90
N ILE A 266 6.11 -17.44 16.11
CA ILE A 266 4.82 -16.98 16.63
C ILE A 266 4.19 -18.07 17.54
N ALA A 267 4.14 -19.31 17.05
CA ALA A 267 3.61 -20.47 17.80
C ALA A 267 4.36 -20.67 19.14
N GLY A 268 5.71 -20.59 19.10
CA GLY A 268 6.54 -20.66 20.31
C GLY A 268 6.25 -19.54 21.31
N MET A 269 6.07 -18.32 20.84
CA MET A 269 5.68 -17.18 21.69
C MET A 269 4.29 -17.35 22.31
N ALA A 270 3.35 -17.95 21.55
CA ALA A 270 1.98 -18.18 21.99
C ALA A 270 1.81 -19.43 22.86
N GLY A 271 2.83 -20.29 22.92
CA GLY A 271 2.74 -21.57 23.64
C GLY A 271 1.78 -22.56 22.98
N THR A 272 1.61 -22.49 21.65
CA THR A 272 0.71 -23.33 20.85
C THR A 272 1.45 -23.99 19.68
N THR A 273 0.75 -24.85 18.94
CA THR A 273 1.28 -25.55 17.78
C THR A 273 0.44 -25.23 16.55
N TYR A 274 1.08 -24.81 15.47
CA TYR A 274 0.42 -24.59 14.18
C TYR A 274 -0.15 -25.90 13.62
N GLY A 275 -1.37 -25.85 13.11
CA GLY A 275 -2.10 -27.02 12.59
C GLY A 275 -3.02 -27.70 13.61
N THR A 276 -3.18 -27.15 14.80
CA THR A 276 -4.00 -27.75 15.87
C THR A 276 -5.33 -27.04 16.12
N ASP A 277 -5.38 -25.73 15.90
CA ASP A 277 -6.58 -24.91 16.07
C ASP A 277 -6.74 -23.92 14.91
N LYS A 278 -7.87 -23.96 14.23
CA LYS A 278 -8.12 -23.17 13.02
C LYS A 278 -8.00 -21.66 13.24
N GLN A 279 -8.49 -21.13 14.37
CA GLN A 279 -8.46 -19.70 14.64
C GLN A 279 -7.06 -19.22 14.99
N GLN A 280 -6.31 -20.03 15.74
CA GLN A 280 -4.91 -19.75 16.03
C GLN A 280 -4.04 -19.84 14.76
N ASP A 281 -4.33 -20.81 13.89
CA ASP A 281 -3.63 -20.95 12.61
C ASP A 281 -3.84 -19.73 11.71
N ILE A 282 -5.09 -19.26 11.58
CA ILE A 282 -5.41 -18.03 10.87
C ILE A 282 -4.66 -16.84 11.47
N ALA A 283 -4.66 -16.70 12.79
CA ALA A 283 -3.95 -15.63 13.48
C ALA A 283 -2.44 -15.66 13.17
N MET A 284 -1.82 -16.83 13.24
CA MET A 284 -0.40 -17.01 12.93
C MET A 284 -0.07 -16.66 11.47
N ARG A 285 -0.94 -17.05 10.52
CA ARG A 285 -0.79 -16.72 9.09
C ARG A 285 -0.90 -15.22 8.85
N VAL A 286 -1.92 -14.57 9.41
CA VAL A 286 -2.11 -13.11 9.33
C VAL A 286 -0.90 -12.36 9.87
N ILE A 287 -0.40 -12.73 11.03
CA ILE A 287 0.76 -12.08 11.64
C ILE A 287 2.03 -12.30 10.82
N ALA A 288 2.25 -13.52 10.30
CA ALA A 288 3.40 -13.86 9.48
C ALA A 288 3.41 -13.13 8.13
N ASP A 289 2.23 -12.94 7.52
CA ASP A 289 2.07 -12.11 6.33
C ASP A 289 2.33 -10.63 6.64
N HIS A 290 1.68 -10.09 7.65
CA HIS A 290 1.67 -8.67 7.92
C HIS A 290 3.02 -8.13 8.42
N ILE A 291 3.83 -8.93 9.14
CA ILE A 291 5.18 -8.48 9.52
C ILE A 291 6.07 -8.22 8.30
N ARG A 292 5.93 -9.01 7.23
CA ARG A 292 6.62 -8.78 5.95
C ARG A 292 6.22 -7.42 5.37
N THR A 293 4.94 -7.19 5.23
CA THR A 293 4.38 -5.93 4.70
C THR A 293 4.86 -4.71 5.47
N ILE A 294 4.74 -4.75 6.80
CA ILE A 294 5.07 -3.62 7.66
C ILE A 294 6.56 -3.32 7.63
N ALA A 295 7.40 -4.36 7.74
CA ALA A 295 8.85 -4.20 7.73
C ALA A 295 9.34 -3.60 6.41
N PHE A 296 8.88 -4.10 5.27
CA PHE A 296 9.27 -3.57 3.96
C PHE A 296 8.70 -2.19 3.67
N ALA A 297 7.49 -1.87 4.11
CA ALA A 297 6.97 -0.51 3.98
C ALA A 297 7.82 0.52 4.75
N ILE A 298 8.28 0.15 5.95
CA ILE A 298 9.18 1.00 6.75
C ILE A 298 10.54 1.16 6.05
N THR A 299 11.12 0.09 5.47
CA THR A 299 12.37 0.20 4.69
C THR A 299 12.24 1.12 3.50
N ASP A 300 11.07 1.18 2.87
CA ASP A 300 10.77 2.10 1.76
C ASP A 300 10.51 3.55 2.22
N GLY A 301 10.62 3.80 3.54
CA GLY A 301 10.42 5.11 4.16
C GLY A 301 8.96 5.47 4.44
N GLN A 302 8.04 4.49 4.41
CA GLN A 302 6.65 4.70 4.74
C GLN A 302 6.37 4.28 6.18
N LEU A 303 6.30 5.27 7.07
CA LEU A 303 5.90 5.03 8.46
C LEU A 303 4.37 4.92 8.59
N PRO A 304 3.88 4.14 9.57
CA PRO A 304 2.47 4.17 9.95
C PRO A 304 2.02 5.59 10.30
N SER A 305 0.87 6.00 9.78
CA SER A 305 0.34 7.35 10.01
C SER A 305 -1.19 7.40 9.93
N ASN A 306 -1.78 8.60 10.03
CA ASN A 306 -3.24 8.78 9.97
C ASN A 306 -3.77 9.05 8.56
N ALA A 307 -2.93 9.06 7.54
CA ALA A 307 -3.33 9.42 6.18
C ALA A 307 -2.60 8.61 5.10
N LYS A 308 -3.23 8.50 3.93
CA LYS A 308 -2.67 7.91 2.70
C LYS A 308 -2.05 6.52 2.94
N ALA A 309 -0.91 6.23 2.32
CA ALA A 309 -0.21 4.97 2.45
C ALA A 309 0.11 4.59 3.91
N GLY A 310 0.52 5.56 4.73
CA GLY A 310 0.81 5.32 6.15
C GLY A 310 -0.40 4.85 6.95
N TYR A 311 -1.61 5.29 6.61
CA TYR A 311 -2.85 4.80 7.21
C TYR A 311 -3.08 3.31 6.89
N VAL A 312 -2.85 2.92 5.64
CA VAL A 312 -2.99 1.51 5.22
C VAL A 312 -2.00 0.62 5.97
N ILE A 313 -0.73 1.04 6.07
CA ILE A 313 0.30 0.30 6.82
C ILE A 313 -0.05 0.21 8.32
N ARG A 314 -0.54 1.30 8.93
CA ARG A 314 -1.03 1.30 10.31
C ARG A 314 -2.21 0.33 10.50
N ARG A 315 -3.15 0.28 9.57
CA ARG A 315 -4.29 -0.64 9.58
C ARG A 315 -3.84 -2.09 9.54
N ILE A 316 -2.87 -2.44 8.69
CA ILE A 316 -2.30 -3.78 8.59
C ILE A 316 -1.62 -4.18 9.90
N LEU A 317 -0.82 -3.28 10.49
CA LEU A 317 -0.19 -3.51 11.79
C LEU A 317 -1.23 -3.78 12.88
N ARG A 318 -2.24 -2.92 12.99
CA ARG A 318 -3.32 -3.07 13.98
C ARG A 318 -4.13 -4.35 13.80
N ARG A 319 -4.35 -4.79 12.55
CA ARG A 319 -4.99 -6.09 12.26
C ARG A 319 -4.16 -7.23 12.84
N ALA A 320 -2.86 -7.27 12.60
CA ALA A 320 -1.99 -8.31 13.15
C ALA A 320 -1.93 -8.31 14.68
N VAL A 321 -1.80 -7.12 15.30
CA VAL A 321 -1.81 -6.99 16.78
C VAL A 321 -3.12 -7.50 17.38
N ARG A 322 -4.26 -7.16 16.75
CA ARG A 322 -5.57 -7.66 17.20
C ARG A 322 -5.67 -9.19 17.12
N TYR A 323 -5.21 -9.80 16.01
CA TYR A 323 -5.20 -11.28 15.90
C TYR A 323 -4.33 -11.92 16.98
N GLY A 324 -3.16 -11.34 17.26
CA GLY A 324 -2.32 -11.78 18.37
C GLY A 324 -2.99 -11.64 19.74
N TYR A 325 -3.66 -10.50 19.97
CA TYR A 325 -4.37 -10.24 21.22
C TYR A 325 -5.56 -11.18 21.43
N THR A 326 -6.37 -11.38 20.40
CA THR A 326 -7.65 -12.11 20.51
C THR A 326 -7.47 -13.63 20.50
N PHE A 327 -6.60 -14.16 19.63
CA PHE A 327 -6.53 -15.60 19.39
C PHE A 327 -5.26 -16.27 19.94
N LEU A 328 -4.21 -15.48 20.21
CA LEU A 328 -2.92 -16.01 20.70
C LEU A 328 -2.55 -15.49 22.10
N ASP A 329 -3.47 -14.81 22.78
CA ASP A 329 -3.29 -14.22 24.12
C ASP A 329 -2.05 -13.32 24.25
N ARG A 330 -1.68 -12.61 23.16
CA ARG A 330 -0.55 -11.66 23.17
C ARG A 330 -1.01 -10.29 23.65
N LYS A 331 -0.92 -10.05 24.95
CA LYS A 331 -1.35 -8.79 25.58
C LYS A 331 -0.26 -7.71 25.61
N GLU A 332 0.97 -8.09 25.30
CA GLU A 332 2.12 -7.19 25.21
C GLU A 332 2.66 -7.14 23.78
N ALA A 333 3.40 -6.07 23.46
CA ALA A 333 4.05 -5.91 22.17
C ALA A 333 5.00 -7.09 21.86
N PHE A 334 4.81 -7.72 20.72
CA PHE A 334 5.54 -8.91 20.32
C PHE A 334 5.98 -8.91 18.85
N MET A 335 5.28 -8.18 17.97
CA MET A 335 5.54 -8.23 16.53
C MET A 335 6.97 -7.81 16.15
N TYR A 336 7.52 -6.80 16.83
CA TYR A 336 8.90 -6.38 16.59
C TYR A 336 9.92 -7.52 16.85
N LYS A 337 9.58 -8.49 17.70
CA LYS A 337 10.41 -9.67 18.01
C LYS A 337 10.46 -10.68 16.85
N LEU A 338 9.61 -10.52 15.83
CA LEU A 338 9.60 -11.35 14.63
C LEU A 338 10.60 -10.84 13.56
N LEU A 339 11.10 -9.63 13.70
CA LEU A 339 12.02 -9.06 12.72
C LEU A 339 13.32 -9.86 12.55
N PRO A 340 13.96 -10.40 13.60
CA PRO A 340 15.16 -11.23 13.42
C PRO A 340 14.95 -12.42 12.49
N VAL A 341 13.87 -13.19 12.65
CA VAL A 341 13.56 -14.34 11.77
C VAL A 341 13.20 -13.89 10.36
N LEU A 342 12.54 -12.75 10.19
CA LEU A 342 12.28 -12.18 8.87
C LEU A 342 13.60 -11.79 8.16
N ILE A 343 14.55 -11.21 8.88
CA ILE A 343 15.88 -10.90 8.35
C ILE A 343 16.63 -12.18 7.97
N GLU A 344 16.56 -13.23 8.78
CA GLU A 344 17.18 -14.51 8.47
C GLU A 344 16.64 -15.12 7.16
N THR A 345 15.33 -15.01 6.91
CA THR A 345 14.68 -15.58 5.73
C THR A 345 14.81 -14.72 4.48
N MET A 346 14.82 -13.40 4.60
CA MET A 346 14.73 -12.47 3.45
C MET A 346 15.88 -11.46 3.36
N GLY A 347 16.71 -11.32 4.40
CA GLY A 347 17.76 -10.29 4.45
C GLY A 347 18.84 -10.43 3.39
N ASP A 348 19.14 -11.64 2.92
CA ASP A 348 20.09 -11.86 1.82
C ASP A 348 19.59 -11.28 0.49
N ALA A 349 18.29 -11.43 0.22
CA ALA A 349 17.66 -10.91 -0.99
C ALA A 349 17.38 -9.39 -0.88
N TYR A 350 17.15 -8.92 0.33
CA TYR A 350 16.72 -7.55 0.64
C TYR A 350 17.53 -6.97 1.80
N PRO A 351 18.79 -6.55 1.56
CA PRO A 351 19.72 -6.09 2.60
C PRO A 351 19.25 -4.83 3.34
N GLU A 352 18.29 -4.10 2.80
CA GLU A 352 17.64 -2.97 3.46
C GLU A 352 16.98 -3.34 4.80
N LEU A 353 16.48 -4.57 4.94
CA LEU A 353 15.96 -5.07 6.22
C LEU A 353 17.02 -5.11 7.30
N ILE A 354 18.24 -5.53 6.94
CA ILE A 354 19.39 -5.57 7.86
C ILE A 354 19.82 -4.15 8.22
N ALA A 355 19.96 -3.29 7.20
CA ALA A 355 20.44 -1.92 7.37
C ALA A 355 19.52 -1.07 8.26
N GLN A 356 18.20 -1.31 8.21
CA GLN A 356 17.20 -0.52 8.94
C GLN A 356 16.60 -1.26 10.15
N LYS A 357 17.18 -2.37 10.58
CA LYS A 357 16.65 -3.22 11.66
C LYS A 357 16.19 -2.42 12.88
N THR A 358 17.04 -1.56 13.41
CA THR A 358 16.75 -0.77 14.63
C THR A 358 15.55 0.18 14.44
N LEU A 359 15.43 0.80 13.27
CA LEU A 359 14.30 1.67 12.95
C LEU A 359 13.01 0.87 12.88
N ILE A 360 13.02 -0.27 12.18
CA ILE A 360 11.85 -1.13 12.00
C ILE A 360 11.36 -1.63 13.37
N GLU A 361 12.25 -2.19 14.20
CA GLU A 361 11.92 -2.67 15.55
C GLU A 361 11.28 -1.57 16.40
N LYS A 362 11.87 -0.38 16.40
CA LYS A 362 11.37 0.76 17.19
C LYS A 362 9.98 1.20 16.73
N VAL A 363 9.78 1.40 15.43
CA VAL A 363 8.50 1.85 14.87
C VAL A 363 7.40 0.85 15.14
N ILE A 364 7.64 -0.44 14.89
CA ILE A 364 6.65 -1.49 15.14
C ILE A 364 6.28 -1.53 16.62
N LYS A 365 7.28 -1.53 17.50
CA LYS A 365 7.06 -1.60 18.96
C LYS A 365 6.23 -0.42 19.47
N GLU A 366 6.58 0.80 19.08
CA GLU A 366 5.88 2.02 19.53
C GLU A 366 4.41 2.05 19.04
N GLU A 367 4.16 1.70 17.78
CA GLU A 367 2.80 1.62 17.23
C GLU A 367 1.98 0.52 17.90
N GLU A 368 2.57 -0.64 18.14
CA GLU A 368 1.94 -1.78 18.81
C GLU A 368 1.56 -1.45 20.26
N GLU A 369 2.50 -0.93 21.05
CA GLU A 369 2.26 -0.50 22.44
C GLU A 369 1.20 0.60 22.52
N SER A 370 1.22 1.54 21.57
CA SER A 370 0.22 2.60 21.50
C SER A 370 -1.18 2.04 21.23
N PHE A 371 -1.28 1.07 20.31
CA PHE A 371 -2.56 0.46 19.97
C PHE A 371 -3.10 -0.46 21.07
N LEU A 372 -2.26 -1.26 21.69
CA LEU A 372 -2.67 -2.16 22.78
C LEU A 372 -3.33 -1.42 23.94
N ARG A 373 -2.90 -0.19 24.26
CA ARG A 373 -3.54 0.65 25.29
C ARG A 373 -5.02 0.94 25.02
N THR A 374 -5.42 1.01 23.77
CA THR A 374 -6.82 1.32 23.36
C THR A 374 -7.61 0.07 22.96
N LEU A 375 -6.91 -0.98 22.52
CA LEU A 375 -7.51 -2.19 21.96
C LEU A 375 -8.41 -2.93 22.97
N GLU A 376 -7.91 -3.17 24.16
CA GLU A 376 -8.67 -3.88 25.21
C GLU A 376 -9.97 -3.15 25.57
N THR A 377 -9.89 -1.84 25.76
CA THR A 377 -11.07 -1.02 26.07
C THR A 377 -12.04 -1.01 24.89
N GLY A 378 -11.54 -0.88 23.67
CA GLY A 378 -12.35 -0.85 22.45
C GLY A 378 -13.08 -2.17 22.20
N ILE A 379 -12.41 -3.31 22.33
CA ILE A 379 -13.02 -4.65 22.20
C ILE A 379 -14.13 -4.82 23.22
N ARG A 380 -13.85 -4.58 24.51
CA ARG A 380 -14.84 -4.73 25.57
C ARG A 380 -16.09 -3.87 25.37
N LEU A 381 -15.91 -2.64 24.90
CA LEU A 381 -17.03 -1.74 24.60
C LEU A 381 -17.82 -2.20 23.39
N LEU A 382 -17.13 -2.66 22.33
CA LEU A 382 -17.78 -3.19 21.15
C LEU A 382 -18.58 -4.45 21.46
N ASP A 383 -18.01 -5.40 22.23
CA ASP A 383 -18.70 -6.62 22.66
C ASP A 383 -20.00 -6.28 23.39
N LYS A 384 -19.95 -5.34 24.35
CA LYS A 384 -21.13 -4.86 25.04
C LYS A 384 -22.18 -4.27 24.07
N LYS A 385 -21.74 -3.48 23.09
CA LYS A 385 -22.63 -2.88 22.09
C LYS A 385 -23.24 -3.91 21.13
N MET A 386 -22.48 -4.95 20.78
CA MET A 386 -23.00 -6.07 20.00
C MET A 386 -24.07 -6.86 20.77
N GLU A 387 -23.83 -7.12 22.07
CA GLU A 387 -24.84 -7.77 22.92
C GLU A 387 -26.11 -6.95 23.05
N GLU A 388 -26.01 -5.63 23.30
CA GLU A 388 -27.14 -4.70 23.35
C GLU A 388 -27.93 -4.71 22.03
N THR A 389 -27.25 -4.71 20.89
CA THR A 389 -27.83 -4.72 19.55
C THR A 389 -28.56 -6.04 19.26
N LYS A 390 -27.93 -7.18 19.59
CA LYS A 390 -28.53 -8.53 19.45
C LYS A 390 -29.75 -8.69 20.35
N ALA A 391 -29.68 -8.21 21.60
CA ALA A 391 -30.81 -8.24 22.54
C ALA A 391 -32.02 -7.42 22.04
N ALA A 392 -31.77 -6.37 21.25
CA ALA A 392 -32.81 -5.59 20.57
C ALA A 392 -33.32 -6.24 19.27
N GLY A 393 -32.90 -7.46 18.93
CA GLY A 393 -33.28 -8.19 17.71
C GLY A 393 -32.69 -7.60 16.42
N LYS A 394 -31.61 -6.84 16.52
CA LYS A 394 -30.94 -6.19 15.38
C LYS A 394 -29.60 -6.86 15.05
N THR A 395 -29.22 -6.77 13.79
CA THR A 395 -27.91 -7.23 13.28
C THR A 395 -27.01 -6.07 12.83
N VAL A 396 -27.52 -4.83 12.87
CA VAL A 396 -26.77 -3.63 12.47
C VAL A 396 -26.50 -2.79 13.71
N LEU A 397 -25.22 -2.58 14.01
CA LEU A 397 -24.76 -1.69 15.08
C LEU A 397 -25.04 -0.23 14.69
N ASN A 398 -25.56 0.55 15.61
CA ASN A 398 -25.82 1.98 15.44
C ASN A 398 -24.52 2.73 15.09
N GLY A 399 -24.57 3.59 14.06
CA GLY A 399 -23.39 4.33 13.57
C GLY A 399 -22.84 5.35 14.57
N VAL A 400 -23.67 5.86 15.50
CA VAL A 400 -23.21 6.76 16.59
C VAL A 400 -22.38 5.98 17.61
N ASP A 401 -22.74 4.72 17.89
CA ASP A 401 -21.94 3.86 18.77
C ASP A 401 -20.59 3.54 18.13
N ALA A 402 -20.56 3.19 16.85
CA ALA A 402 -19.33 2.99 16.09
C ALA A 402 -18.48 4.28 16.02
N PHE A 403 -19.11 5.45 15.86
CA PHE A 403 -18.42 6.73 15.90
C PHE A 403 -17.84 7.05 17.29
N THR A 404 -18.54 6.71 18.36
CA THR A 404 -18.05 6.89 19.74
C THR A 404 -16.82 6.04 20.00
N LEU A 405 -16.80 4.79 19.55
CA LEU A 405 -15.62 3.92 19.60
C LEU A 405 -14.42 4.56 18.88
N TYR A 406 -14.66 5.13 17.71
CA TYR A 406 -13.63 5.77 16.90
C TYR A 406 -13.13 7.09 17.52
N ASP A 407 -14.02 8.03 17.82
CA ASP A 407 -13.69 9.39 18.21
C ASP A 407 -13.21 9.49 19.67
N THR A 408 -13.88 8.78 20.57
CA THR A 408 -13.60 8.88 22.01
C THR A 408 -12.53 7.88 22.47
N TYR A 409 -12.57 6.67 21.93
CA TYR A 409 -11.68 5.59 22.38
C TYR A 409 -10.56 5.27 21.40
N GLY A 410 -10.50 5.93 20.23
CA GLY A 410 -9.47 5.70 19.21
C GLY A 410 -9.52 4.30 18.59
N PHE A 411 -10.67 3.61 18.68
CA PHE A 411 -10.87 2.29 18.12
C PHE A 411 -11.27 2.40 16.66
N PRO A 412 -10.46 1.92 15.70
CA PRO A 412 -10.68 2.18 14.27
C PRO A 412 -12.00 1.59 13.75
N LEU A 413 -12.65 2.31 12.83
CA LEU A 413 -13.91 1.86 12.22
C LEU A 413 -13.76 0.54 11.47
N ASP A 414 -12.71 0.41 10.66
CA ASP A 414 -12.42 -0.80 9.88
C ASP A 414 -12.23 -2.03 10.77
N LEU A 415 -11.69 -1.84 11.97
CA LEU A 415 -11.57 -2.90 12.97
C LEU A 415 -12.95 -3.22 13.60
N THR A 416 -13.76 -2.19 13.84
CA THR A 416 -15.16 -2.36 14.28
C THR A 416 -15.94 -3.18 13.26
N GLU A 417 -15.87 -2.81 11.97
CA GLU A 417 -16.56 -3.52 10.89
C GLU A 417 -16.09 -4.96 10.75
N LEU A 418 -14.78 -5.21 10.89
CA LEU A 418 -14.22 -6.56 10.82
C LEU A 418 -14.77 -7.44 11.95
N ILE A 419 -14.76 -6.96 13.20
CA ILE A 419 -15.27 -7.70 14.35
C ILE A 419 -16.80 -7.94 14.21
N LEU A 420 -17.53 -6.95 13.74
CA LEU A 420 -18.96 -7.09 13.50
C LEU A 420 -19.24 -8.19 12.46
N ARG A 421 -18.54 -8.18 11.31
CA ARG A 421 -18.69 -9.21 10.26
C ARG A 421 -18.38 -10.62 10.77
N GLU A 422 -17.33 -10.79 11.55
CA GLU A 422 -17.00 -12.06 12.20
C GLU A 422 -18.12 -12.57 13.13
N ASN A 423 -18.95 -11.67 13.64
CA ASN A 423 -20.11 -11.97 14.50
C ASN A 423 -21.45 -11.97 13.74
N GLY A 424 -21.45 -11.93 12.40
CA GLY A 424 -22.64 -11.89 11.54
C GLY A 424 -23.42 -10.57 11.68
N MET A 425 -22.73 -9.47 11.96
CA MET A 425 -23.27 -8.13 12.14
C MET A 425 -22.63 -7.12 11.19
N GLU A 426 -23.27 -5.97 11.04
CA GLU A 426 -22.77 -4.83 10.24
C GLU A 426 -22.83 -3.54 11.07
N ALA A 427 -22.16 -2.47 10.60
CA ALA A 427 -22.27 -1.13 11.16
C ALA A 427 -23.11 -0.22 10.24
N ASP A 428 -23.87 0.70 10.80
CA ASP A 428 -24.51 1.78 10.04
C ASP A 428 -23.47 2.84 9.66
N ILE A 429 -22.85 2.63 8.49
CA ILE A 429 -21.77 3.50 7.98
C ILE A 429 -22.33 4.87 7.58
N GLU A 430 -23.58 4.95 7.12
CA GLU A 430 -24.17 6.24 6.77
C GLU A 430 -24.35 7.12 8.01
N GLU A 431 -24.85 6.55 9.09
CA GLU A 431 -24.99 7.26 10.38
C GLU A 431 -23.63 7.60 11.00
N PHE A 432 -22.63 6.71 10.91
CA PHE A 432 -21.27 6.98 11.31
C PHE A 432 -20.69 8.20 10.55
N ASN A 433 -20.83 8.24 9.23
CA ASN A 433 -20.34 9.34 8.41
C ASN A 433 -21.03 10.67 8.73
N LYS A 434 -22.33 10.65 9.03
CA LYS A 434 -23.08 11.84 9.50
C LYS A 434 -22.52 12.36 10.84
N ALA A 435 -22.20 11.46 11.77
CA ALA A 435 -21.60 11.81 13.05
C ALA A 435 -20.19 12.40 12.88
N MET A 436 -19.37 11.79 12.02
CA MET A 436 -18.04 12.26 11.63
C MET A 436 -18.08 13.65 11.02
N GLN A 437 -19.04 13.90 10.10
CA GLN A 437 -19.18 15.19 9.45
C GLN A 437 -19.57 16.29 10.47
N LYS A 438 -20.50 16.01 11.38
CA LYS A 438 -20.84 16.93 12.46
C LYS A 438 -19.66 17.27 13.35
N GLN A 439 -18.81 16.30 13.66
CA GLN A 439 -17.60 16.52 14.45
C GLN A 439 -16.60 17.42 13.70
N LYS A 440 -16.36 17.15 12.39
CA LYS A 440 -15.51 17.97 11.53
C LYS A 440 -16.03 19.41 11.41
N GLU A 441 -17.33 19.61 11.29
CA GLU A 441 -17.95 20.93 11.27
C GLU A 441 -17.78 21.67 12.60
N ARG A 442 -17.97 20.97 13.73
CA ARG A 442 -17.69 21.55 15.07
C ARG A 442 -16.22 21.94 15.22
N ALA A 443 -15.30 21.09 14.77
CA ALA A 443 -13.87 21.39 14.80
C ALA A 443 -13.51 22.57 13.88
N ARG A 444 -14.07 22.64 12.68
CA ARG A 444 -13.90 23.78 11.75
C ARG A 444 -14.46 25.07 12.35
N ASN A 445 -15.67 25.04 12.91
CA ASN A 445 -16.29 26.21 13.54
C ASN A 445 -15.52 26.67 14.79
N ALA A 446 -14.94 25.74 15.55
CA ALA A 446 -14.07 26.07 16.69
C ALA A 446 -12.71 26.65 16.27
N ALA A 447 -12.23 26.31 15.07
CA ALA A 447 -10.99 26.80 14.47
C ALA A 447 -11.21 27.93 13.45
N ALA A 448 -12.46 28.30 13.16
CA ALA A 448 -12.79 29.31 12.16
C ALA A 448 -12.17 30.67 12.53
N ILE A 449 -11.33 31.15 11.63
CA ILE A 449 -10.80 32.49 11.63
C ILE A 449 -11.61 33.27 10.59
N GLU A 450 -12.41 34.22 11.02
CA GLU A 450 -13.04 35.17 10.10
C GLU A 450 -11.97 36.17 9.66
N THR A 451 -11.61 36.17 8.39
CA THR A 451 -10.62 37.08 7.82
C THR A 451 -11.33 38.20 7.07
N GLY A 452 -11.00 39.47 7.41
CA GLY A 452 -11.37 40.63 6.61
C GLY A 452 -10.51 40.75 5.34
N ASP A 453 -10.86 41.73 4.50
CA ASP A 453 -10.09 42.02 3.28
C ASP A 453 -8.75 42.68 3.62
N TRP A 454 -7.75 42.48 2.74
CA TRP A 454 -6.48 43.14 2.86
C TRP A 454 -6.60 44.67 2.55
N ILE A 455 -6.12 45.48 3.45
CA ILE A 455 -5.91 46.91 3.24
C ILE A 455 -4.46 47.09 2.84
N THR A 456 -4.24 47.42 1.57
CA THR A 456 -2.90 47.65 1.01
C THR A 456 -2.53 49.13 1.20
N LEU A 457 -1.40 49.36 1.84
CA LEU A 457 -0.84 50.70 2.05
C LEU A 457 0.21 51.02 0.98
N LYS A 458 0.98 49.99 0.59
CA LYS A 458 2.04 50.12 -0.39
C LYS A 458 2.19 48.80 -1.15
N GLU A 459 2.41 48.85 -2.44
CA GLU A 459 2.77 47.67 -3.22
C GLU A 459 4.23 47.27 -2.97
N GLY A 460 4.49 45.99 -2.86
CA GLY A 460 5.83 45.46 -2.64
C GLY A 460 5.84 43.98 -2.25
N GLU A 461 7.03 43.41 -2.24
CA GLU A 461 7.29 42.05 -1.81
C GLU A 461 8.04 42.03 -0.48
N CYS A 462 7.80 41.04 0.37
CA CYS A 462 8.47 40.90 1.65
C CYS A 462 9.78 40.15 1.49
N LYS A 463 10.89 40.74 1.89
CA LYS A 463 12.22 40.12 1.94
C LYS A 463 12.47 39.52 3.32
N PHE A 464 12.77 38.23 3.38
CA PHE A 464 13.22 37.60 4.62
C PHE A 464 14.72 37.88 4.84
N VAL A 465 15.08 38.43 6.01
CA VAL A 465 16.45 38.80 6.41
C VAL A 465 16.93 38.07 7.67
N GLY A 466 16.13 37.16 8.23
CA GLY A 466 16.35 36.53 9.53
C GLY A 466 17.52 35.52 9.58
N TYR A 467 18.18 35.24 8.46
CA TYR A 467 19.44 34.48 8.49
C TYR A 467 20.63 35.33 8.95
N ASP A 468 20.56 36.64 8.74
CA ASP A 468 21.67 37.58 8.99
C ASP A 468 21.36 38.58 10.11
N LEU A 469 20.07 38.90 10.33
CA LEU A 469 19.64 39.96 11.22
C LEU A 469 18.54 39.49 12.16
N PHE A 470 18.65 39.77 13.44
CA PHE A 470 17.60 39.56 14.45
C PHE A 470 16.67 40.77 14.62
N GLU A 471 17.03 41.91 14.07
CA GLU A 471 16.20 43.14 14.02
C GLU A 471 16.43 43.89 12.71
N CYS A 472 15.39 44.51 12.20
CA CYS A 472 15.47 45.39 11.03
C CYS A 472 14.38 46.47 11.10
N GLU A 473 14.60 47.59 10.40
CA GLU A 473 13.54 48.54 10.13
C GLU A 473 12.69 48.03 8.98
N ALA A 474 11.35 48.12 9.10
CA ALA A 474 10.44 47.63 8.08
C ALA A 474 9.26 48.56 7.89
N GLU A 475 8.67 48.57 6.69
CA GLU A 475 7.43 49.26 6.38
C GLU A 475 6.28 48.24 6.27
N ILE A 476 5.11 48.60 6.78
CA ILE A 476 3.90 47.81 6.65
C ILE A 476 3.37 48.00 5.23
N LEU A 477 3.39 46.93 4.43
CA LEU A 477 2.86 46.91 3.07
C LEU A 477 1.33 46.81 3.06
N ARG A 478 0.80 45.92 3.88
CA ARG A 478 -0.64 45.67 4.00
C ARG A 478 -0.98 45.02 5.32
N TYR A 479 -2.24 45.16 5.71
CA TYR A 479 -2.78 44.51 6.90
C TYR A 479 -4.23 44.13 6.69
N ARG A 480 -4.73 43.22 7.53
CA ARG A 480 -6.15 42.88 7.63
C ARG A 480 -6.53 42.56 9.06
N GLN A 481 -7.80 42.74 9.37
CA GLN A 481 -8.39 42.31 10.62
C GLN A 481 -8.81 40.87 10.52
N ILE A 482 -8.56 40.09 11.57
CA ILE A 482 -9.09 38.72 11.71
C ILE A 482 -9.81 38.61 13.05
N LYS A 483 -10.82 37.72 13.09
CA LYS A 483 -11.55 37.40 14.31
C LYS A 483 -11.37 35.92 14.62
N GLN A 484 -10.78 35.64 15.77
CA GLN A 484 -10.51 34.27 16.21
C GLN A 484 -11.06 34.09 17.63
N LYS A 485 -12.00 33.15 17.83
CA LYS A 485 -12.60 32.89 19.17
C LYS A 485 -13.03 34.14 19.92
N ASN A 486 -13.75 35.04 19.28
CA ASN A 486 -14.20 36.33 19.81
C ASN A 486 -13.07 37.36 20.14
N LYS A 487 -11.82 37.09 19.76
CA LYS A 487 -10.73 38.06 19.81
C LYS A 487 -10.51 38.64 18.44
N VAL A 488 -10.37 39.98 18.42
CA VAL A 488 -9.94 40.70 17.22
C VAL A 488 -8.41 40.72 17.22
N LEU A 489 -7.82 40.25 16.14
CA LEU A 489 -6.38 40.24 15.88
C LEU A 489 -6.13 40.85 14.51
N TYR A 490 -4.88 41.14 14.21
CA TYR A 490 -4.49 41.70 12.91
C TYR A 490 -3.38 40.85 12.30
N GLN A 491 -3.42 40.74 11.00
CA GLN A 491 -2.36 40.19 10.20
C GLN A 491 -1.66 41.30 9.43
N ILE A 492 -0.33 41.32 9.48
CA ILE A 492 0.52 42.36 8.87
C ILE A 492 1.52 41.70 7.93
N VAL A 493 1.73 42.29 6.76
CA VAL A 493 2.80 41.99 5.83
C VAL A 493 3.76 43.16 5.77
N LEU A 494 5.05 42.90 5.92
CA LEU A 494 6.14 43.85 5.92
C LEU A 494 6.92 43.80 4.60
N ASP A 495 7.66 44.85 4.25
CA ASP A 495 8.57 44.89 3.11
C ASP A 495 9.83 44.02 3.35
N GLN A 496 10.25 43.93 4.63
CA GLN A 496 11.29 42.99 5.07
C GLN A 496 11.03 42.53 6.50
N THR A 497 11.50 41.33 6.83
CA THR A 497 11.28 40.73 8.15
C THR A 497 12.42 39.82 8.59
N PRO A 498 12.83 39.87 9.88
CA PRO A 498 13.73 38.87 10.46
C PRO A 498 12.97 37.60 10.90
N PHE A 499 11.62 37.66 11.01
CA PHE A 499 10.81 36.55 11.51
C PHE A 499 10.69 35.41 10.49
N TYR A 500 11.09 34.20 10.87
CA TYR A 500 10.87 32.99 10.08
C TYR A 500 9.37 32.66 10.07
N ALA A 501 8.81 32.50 8.90
CA ALA A 501 7.42 32.06 8.76
C ALA A 501 7.32 30.53 8.79
N GLU A 502 6.34 30.00 9.54
CA GLU A 502 6.09 28.57 9.71
C GLU A 502 6.17 27.81 8.39
N MET A 503 7.12 26.86 8.28
CA MET A 503 7.34 26.02 7.11
C MET A 503 8.10 24.74 7.47
N GLY A 504 7.75 23.61 6.80
CA GLY A 504 8.51 22.36 6.92
C GLY A 504 8.50 21.71 8.31
N GLY A 505 7.53 22.06 9.17
CA GLY A 505 7.43 21.56 10.54
C GLY A 505 8.14 22.40 11.60
N GLN A 506 8.85 23.45 11.19
CA GLN A 506 9.38 24.46 12.11
C GLN A 506 8.31 25.49 12.41
N VAL A 507 8.11 25.83 13.70
CA VAL A 507 7.16 26.87 14.14
C VAL A 507 7.61 28.26 13.68
N GLY A 508 6.66 29.17 13.48
CA GLY A 508 6.94 30.56 13.15
C GLY A 508 7.55 31.32 14.32
N ASP A 509 8.39 32.30 14.00
CA ASP A 509 9.03 33.15 15.00
C ASP A 509 8.04 34.09 15.64
N THR A 510 8.35 34.47 16.87
CA THR A 510 7.63 35.49 17.67
C THR A 510 8.59 36.61 18.06
N GLY A 511 8.03 37.76 18.39
CA GLY A 511 8.85 38.93 18.78
C GLY A 511 8.04 40.19 18.90
N TRP A 512 8.58 41.30 18.43
CA TRP A 512 7.96 42.61 18.58
C TRP A 512 8.09 43.47 17.33
N LEU A 513 7.05 44.25 17.05
CA LEU A 513 7.11 45.44 16.22
C LEU A 513 7.20 46.65 17.14
N ILE A 514 8.16 47.51 16.90
CA ILE A 514 8.35 48.76 17.64
C ILE A 514 8.08 49.91 16.66
N ALA A 515 7.00 50.63 16.90
CA ALA A 515 6.63 51.80 16.13
C ALA A 515 6.61 52.99 17.09
N ASP A 516 7.51 53.96 16.89
CA ASP A 516 7.78 55.06 17.83
C ASP A 516 8.03 54.53 19.26
N ASP A 517 7.21 54.93 20.23
CA ASP A 517 7.30 54.44 21.61
C ASP A 517 6.38 53.22 21.89
N GLU A 518 5.75 52.65 20.86
CA GLU A 518 4.78 51.55 21.02
C GLU A 518 5.40 50.21 20.67
N LYS A 519 5.34 49.28 21.63
CA LYS A 519 5.74 47.89 21.46
C LYS A 519 4.51 47.00 21.21
N ILE A 520 4.52 46.22 20.11
CA ILE A 520 3.43 45.34 19.68
C ILE A 520 3.98 43.93 19.56
N ASP A 521 3.38 42.99 20.29
CA ASP A 521 3.79 41.60 20.24
C ASP A 521 3.41 40.95 18.91
N VAL A 522 4.39 40.32 18.25
CA VAL A 522 4.17 39.36 17.16
C VAL A 522 3.94 38.02 17.81
N ILE A 523 2.70 37.57 17.77
CA ILE A 523 2.21 36.36 18.44
C ILE A 523 2.63 35.08 17.66
N ASP A 524 2.70 35.19 16.34
CA ASP A 524 3.01 34.11 15.43
C ASP A 524 3.38 34.68 14.06
N THR A 525 4.19 33.93 13.28
CA THR A 525 4.53 34.26 11.89
C THR A 525 4.24 33.09 10.99
N LYS A 526 3.25 33.24 10.10
CA LYS A 526 2.79 32.18 9.19
C LYS A 526 3.11 32.49 7.74
N ARG A 527 3.18 31.46 6.93
CA ARG A 527 3.33 31.60 5.48
C ARG A 527 1.97 31.50 4.81
N GLU A 528 1.58 32.54 4.08
CA GLU A 528 0.36 32.56 3.29
C GLU A 528 0.70 33.01 1.85
N ASN A 529 0.42 32.16 0.85
CA ASN A 529 0.77 32.42 -0.56
C ASN A 529 2.22 32.88 -0.76
N ASN A 530 3.17 32.19 -0.13
CA ASN A 530 4.60 32.51 -0.10
C ASN A 530 5.01 33.82 0.63
N LEU A 531 4.08 34.49 1.27
CA LEU A 531 4.37 35.72 2.04
C LEU A 531 4.45 35.41 3.53
N PRO A 532 5.44 35.96 4.26
CA PRO A 532 5.44 36.00 5.71
C PRO A 532 4.31 36.93 6.21
N VAL A 533 3.43 36.39 7.03
CA VAL A 533 2.28 37.11 7.62
C VAL A 533 2.42 37.09 9.14
N HIS A 534 2.55 38.23 9.73
CA HIS A 534 2.74 38.42 11.17
C HIS A 534 1.40 38.62 11.88
N LEU A 535 1.13 37.82 12.90
CA LEU A 535 -0.08 37.90 13.71
C LEU A 535 0.18 38.79 14.93
N VAL A 536 -0.61 39.86 15.07
CA VAL A 536 -0.49 40.81 16.17
C VAL A 536 -1.83 41.08 16.85
N ALA A 537 -1.79 41.47 18.13
CA ALA A 537 -3.01 41.80 18.89
C ALA A 537 -3.62 43.14 18.55
N LYS A 538 -2.83 44.09 18.08
CA LYS A 538 -3.25 45.46 17.70
C LYS A 538 -2.36 46.00 16.59
N LEU A 539 -2.86 47.01 15.88
CA LEU A 539 -2.07 47.76 14.92
C LEU A 539 -1.32 48.89 15.61
N PRO A 540 -0.19 49.38 15.05
CA PRO A 540 0.46 50.62 15.49
C PRO A 540 -0.52 51.82 15.36
N LYS A 541 -0.38 52.83 16.22
CA LYS A 541 -1.20 54.06 16.13
C LYS A 541 -0.94 54.82 14.84
N GLU A 542 0.32 54.91 14.44
CA GLU A 542 0.70 55.40 13.12
C GLU A 542 1.12 54.20 12.26
N ILE A 543 0.31 53.89 11.24
CA ILE A 543 0.55 52.78 10.37
C ILE A 543 1.54 53.22 9.29
N GLY A 544 2.82 52.80 9.40
CA GLY A 544 3.86 53.19 8.46
C GLY A 544 5.15 52.39 8.72
N ARG A 545 6.16 53.03 9.29
CA ARG A 545 7.43 52.41 9.62
C ARG A 545 7.42 51.78 11.01
N ALA A 546 8.02 50.62 11.14
CA ALA A 546 8.22 49.95 12.41
C ALA A 546 9.60 49.26 12.43
N SER A 547 10.26 49.21 13.59
CA SER A 547 11.41 48.36 13.81
C SER A 547 10.93 46.97 14.27
N CYS A 548 11.40 45.94 13.61
CA CYS A 548 11.04 44.53 13.90
C CYS A 548 12.17 43.87 14.67
N ARG A 549 11.86 43.23 15.81
CA ARG A 549 12.85 42.52 16.62
C ARG A 549 12.36 41.14 16.98
N GLU A 550 13.12 40.14 16.59
CA GLU A 550 12.88 38.74 16.95
C GLU A 550 13.14 38.52 18.44
N ARG A 551 12.41 37.59 19.03
CA ARG A 551 12.63 37.12 20.40
C ARG A 551 13.57 35.89 20.35
N VAL A 552 14.82 36.14 20.62
CA VAL A 552 15.84 35.08 20.72
C VAL A 552 15.61 34.21 21.96
#